data_7c7bc1ebeeb49b4ef5ab0bbadcda6349
#
_entry.id   7c7bc1ebeeb49b4ef5ab0bbadcda6349
#
_cell.length_a   1.000
_cell.length_b   1.000
_cell.length_c   1.000
_cell.angle_alpha   90.00
_cell.angle_beta   90.00
_cell.angle_gamma   90.00
#
_symmetry.space_group_name_H-M   'P 1'
#
loop_
_entity.id
_entity.type
_entity.pdbx_description
1 polymer ?
#
loop_
_entity_poly.entity_id
_entity_poly.type
_entity_poly.pdbx_seq_one_letter_code
_entity_poly.pdbx_strand_id
1 'polypeptide(L)'
;RNLATLTTDSTSTVLTDSAFVVVECYEIAVAKNDTMQYTVEHDWTIAKSVNPDTLDLFYGDSGDAGWLVEIGESADSTDWRLSGKITITNPNPDRAADLTAVEDTLDVLGDGSNPFGELNTATAWRQNYNFDKDGGSTPTGTTRRDGTSPVNVADAIVTDTTSSVDVTDSNPVGNNDAPWVANGDTSWTYVDTFGCGTDEGDHKNIAEITQTG
;
A
#
# COMPACT_ATOMS: atom_id res chain seq x y z
N ARG A 1 30.46 -38.14 -26.15
CA ARG A 1 30.57 -39.33 -27.03
C ARG A 1 31.84 -40.10 -26.63
N ASN A 2 31.72 -41.36 -26.35
CA ASN A 2 32.83 -42.27 -26.12
C ASN A 2 32.89 -43.29 -27.28
N LEU A 3 34.06 -43.43 -27.90
CA LEU A 3 34.28 -44.29 -29.07
C LEU A 3 35.18 -45.48 -28.69
N ALA A 4 34.70 -46.68 -28.84
CA ALA A 4 35.49 -47.89 -28.75
C ALA A 4 35.88 -48.37 -30.16
N THR A 5 37.16 -48.73 -30.39
CA THR A 5 37.67 -49.18 -31.63
C THR A 5 38.38 -50.53 -31.45
N LEU A 6 38.01 -51.52 -32.25
CA LEU A 6 38.68 -52.82 -32.33
C LEU A 6 39.24 -53.00 -33.71
N THR A 7 40.54 -53.30 -33.80
CA THR A 7 41.19 -53.64 -35.08
C THR A 7 41.57 -55.11 -35.05
N THR A 8 41.18 -55.86 -36.08
CA THR A 8 41.51 -57.29 -36.20
C THR A 8 42.84 -57.49 -36.92
N ASP A 9 43.75 -58.34 -36.39
CA ASP A 9 45.10 -58.53 -36.93
C ASP A 9 45.12 -59.23 -38.27
N SER A 10 44.13 -60.06 -38.61
CA SER A 10 44.14 -60.88 -39.82
C SER A 10 43.53 -60.20 -41.06
N THR A 11 42.62 -59.25 -40.86
CA THR A 11 41.87 -58.60 -41.95
C THR A 11 42.01 -57.09 -41.95
N SER A 12 42.65 -56.49 -40.92
CA SER A 12 42.73 -55.07 -40.69
C SER A 12 41.34 -54.39 -40.64
N THR A 13 40.31 -55.17 -40.31
CA THR A 13 38.93 -54.65 -40.20
C THR A 13 38.81 -53.82 -38.93
N VAL A 14 38.41 -52.58 -39.05
CA VAL A 14 38.12 -51.69 -37.92
C VAL A 14 36.61 -51.73 -37.61
N LEU A 15 36.30 -52.17 -36.42
CA LEU A 15 34.93 -52.10 -35.87
C LEU A 15 34.88 -50.98 -34.86
N THR A 16 33.87 -50.14 -34.97
CA THR A 16 33.67 -49.02 -34.04
C THR A 16 32.25 -49.07 -33.48
N ASP A 17 32.14 -48.80 -32.24
CA ASP A 17 30.85 -48.55 -31.55
C ASP A 17 30.97 -47.27 -30.69
N SER A 18 29.87 -46.59 -30.46
CA SER A 18 29.88 -45.37 -29.66
C SER A 18 28.62 -45.27 -28.81
N ALA A 19 28.81 -44.81 -27.58
CA ALA A 19 27.75 -44.44 -26.68
C ALA A 19 27.84 -42.95 -26.31
N PHE A 20 26.76 -42.37 -25.94
CA PHE A 20 26.71 -41.00 -25.48
C PHE A 20 25.82 -40.89 -24.23
N VAL A 21 26.06 -39.88 -23.43
CA VAL A 21 25.21 -39.45 -22.32
C VAL A 21 24.69 -38.05 -22.60
N VAL A 22 23.43 -37.81 -22.34
CA VAL A 22 22.83 -36.46 -22.32
C VAL A 22 22.76 -36.00 -20.87
N VAL A 23 23.21 -34.79 -20.62
CA VAL A 23 23.10 -34.14 -19.31
C VAL A 23 22.21 -32.95 -19.48
N GLU A 24 21.06 -32.94 -18.80
CA GLU A 24 20.13 -31.83 -18.73
C GLU A 24 20.19 -31.23 -17.34
N CYS A 25 20.29 -29.91 -17.27
CA CYS A 25 20.39 -29.17 -16.00
C CYS A 25 19.17 -28.27 -15.81
N TYR A 26 18.56 -28.39 -14.66
CA TYR A 26 17.37 -27.65 -14.30
C TYR A 26 17.64 -26.79 -13.07
N GLU A 27 17.06 -25.60 -13.06
CA GLU A 27 17.10 -24.69 -11.91
C GLU A 27 15.68 -24.40 -11.43
N ILE A 28 15.46 -24.36 -10.09
CA ILE A 28 14.21 -23.85 -9.57
C ILE A 28 14.11 -22.38 -9.88
N ALA A 29 12.89 -21.91 -10.16
CA ALA A 29 12.58 -20.50 -10.28
C ALA A 29 11.83 -20.05 -9.03
N VAL A 30 12.18 -18.88 -8.51
CA VAL A 30 11.49 -18.20 -7.40
C VAL A 30 10.88 -16.92 -7.94
N ALA A 31 9.58 -16.75 -7.76
CA ALA A 31 8.87 -15.53 -8.09
C ALA A 31 8.17 -15.00 -6.82
N LYS A 32 8.21 -13.70 -6.66
CA LYS A 32 7.56 -12.97 -5.57
C LYS A 32 6.62 -11.93 -6.15
N ASN A 33 5.45 -11.76 -5.54
CA ASN A 33 4.58 -10.61 -5.76
C ASN A 33 4.05 -10.12 -4.43
N ASP A 34 3.84 -8.82 -4.33
CA ASP A 34 3.33 -8.16 -3.14
C ASP A 34 2.16 -7.24 -3.47
N THR A 35 1.34 -7.01 -2.46
CA THR A 35 0.27 -6.02 -2.47
C THR A 35 0.33 -5.26 -1.15
N MET A 36 0.50 -3.95 -1.24
CA MET A 36 0.47 -3.05 -0.11
C MET A 36 -0.92 -2.42 0.02
N GLN A 37 -1.34 -2.19 1.26
CA GLN A 37 -2.56 -1.47 1.56
C GLN A 37 -2.39 -0.65 2.83
N TYR A 38 -3.12 0.46 2.93
CA TYR A 38 -3.21 1.28 4.13
C TYR A 38 -4.54 2.04 4.17
N THR A 39 -4.85 2.59 5.34
CA THR A 39 -6.03 3.43 5.56
C THR A 39 -5.58 4.88 5.74
N VAL A 40 -6.29 5.81 5.12
CA VAL A 40 -6.19 7.25 5.41
C VAL A 40 -7.34 7.62 6.33
N GLU A 41 -7.01 8.16 7.49
CA GLU A 41 -7.97 8.65 8.47
C GLU A 41 -7.88 10.18 8.50
N HIS A 42 -9.03 10.87 8.45
CA HIS A 42 -9.12 12.32 8.48
C HIS A 42 -9.65 12.79 9.81
N ASP A 43 -8.91 13.70 10.45
CA ASP A 43 -9.34 14.42 11.64
C ASP A 43 -9.82 15.82 11.26
N TRP A 44 -11.04 16.15 11.66
CA TRP A 44 -11.71 17.39 11.32
C TRP A 44 -11.85 18.29 12.52
N THR A 45 -11.60 19.57 12.31
CA THR A 45 -11.80 20.63 13.31
C THR A 45 -12.73 21.70 12.77
N ILE A 46 -13.48 22.34 13.67
CA ILE A 46 -14.36 23.46 13.34
C ILE A 46 -14.14 24.61 14.29
N ALA A 47 -14.06 25.82 13.77
CA ALA A 47 -14.07 27.06 14.52
C ALA A 47 -15.13 28.00 13.97
N LYS A 48 -15.79 28.75 14.86
CA LYS A 48 -16.75 29.77 14.47
C LYS A 48 -16.47 31.06 15.21
N SER A 49 -16.51 32.16 14.49
CA SER A 49 -16.30 33.50 15.04
C SER A 49 -17.28 34.49 14.45
N VAL A 50 -17.43 35.63 15.12
CA VAL A 50 -18.27 36.73 14.69
C VAL A 50 -17.52 38.05 14.86
N ASN A 51 -17.74 39.01 13.97
CA ASN A 51 -17.16 40.34 14.07
C ASN A 51 -18.14 41.42 13.52
N PRO A 52 -18.50 42.43 14.31
CA PRO A 52 -18.21 42.58 15.72
C PRO A 52 -18.99 41.57 16.59
N ASP A 53 -18.50 41.26 17.77
CA ASP A 53 -19.16 40.38 18.75
C ASP A 53 -20.21 41.11 19.60
N THR A 54 -20.26 42.46 19.52
CA THR A 54 -21.21 43.34 20.20
C THR A 54 -21.62 44.48 19.27
N LEU A 55 -22.90 44.76 19.19
CA LEU A 55 -23.49 45.90 18.49
C LEU A 55 -24.12 46.88 19.50
N ASP A 56 -23.49 48.02 19.66
CA ASP A 56 -24.02 49.12 20.50
C ASP A 56 -24.84 50.08 19.66
N LEU A 57 -26.17 49.89 19.64
CA LEU A 57 -27.10 50.61 18.76
C LEU A 57 -28.09 51.45 19.57
N PHE A 58 -28.55 52.54 18.99
CA PHE A 58 -29.70 53.27 19.51
C PHE A 58 -31.00 52.66 18.96
N TYR A 59 -32.09 52.82 19.70
CA TYR A 59 -33.41 52.36 19.30
C TYR A 59 -33.77 52.84 17.89
N GLY A 60 -34.06 51.87 16.97
CA GLY A 60 -34.37 52.13 15.57
C GLY A 60 -33.16 52.08 14.63
N ASP A 61 -31.94 51.96 15.17
CA ASP A 61 -30.72 51.69 14.37
C ASP A 61 -30.59 50.18 14.04
N SER A 62 -29.80 49.88 13.03
CA SER A 62 -29.38 48.53 12.69
C SER A 62 -27.87 48.42 12.47
N GLY A 63 -27.33 47.26 12.71
CA GLY A 63 -25.91 46.97 12.51
C GLY A 63 -25.68 45.55 11.95
N ASP A 64 -24.60 45.39 11.25
CA ASP A 64 -24.22 44.11 10.65
C ASP A 64 -23.20 43.38 11.53
N ALA A 65 -23.36 42.07 11.66
CA ALA A 65 -22.38 41.14 12.21
C ALA A 65 -21.97 40.12 11.18
N GLY A 66 -20.68 40.05 10.92
CA GLY A 66 -20.09 39.09 9.97
C GLY A 66 -19.68 37.79 10.68
N TRP A 67 -20.20 36.68 10.25
CA TRP A 67 -19.87 35.34 10.73
C TRP A 67 -18.80 34.69 9.86
N LEU A 68 -17.90 33.94 10.52
CA LEU A 68 -16.89 33.10 9.85
C LEU A 68 -16.97 31.71 10.46
N VAL A 69 -17.07 30.70 9.59
CA VAL A 69 -16.93 29.27 9.92
C VAL A 69 -15.68 28.77 9.23
N GLU A 70 -14.76 28.20 9.98
CA GLU A 70 -13.50 27.65 9.48
C GLU A 70 -13.45 26.15 9.77
N ILE A 71 -13.05 25.38 8.77
CA ILE A 71 -12.83 23.96 8.87
C ILE A 71 -11.36 23.69 8.63
N GLY A 72 -10.74 22.93 9.53
CA GLY A 72 -9.40 22.38 9.38
C GLY A 72 -9.46 20.88 9.25
N GLU A 73 -8.60 20.34 8.38
CA GLU A 73 -8.45 18.91 8.12
C GLU A 73 -7.00 18.51 8.32
N SER A 74 -6.78 17.34 8.90
CA SER A 74 -5.50 16.64 8.88
C SER A 74 -5.69 15.17 8.57
N ALA A 75 -4.81 14.60 7.76
CA ALA A 75 -4.88 13.20 7.36
C ALA A 75 -3.65 12.44 7.84
N ASP A 76 -3.89 11.27 8.43
CA ASP A 76 -2.86 10.32 8.83
C ASP A 76 -3.04 8.99 8.10
N SER A 77 -1.90 8.36 7.73
CA SER A 77 -1.90 7.04 7.13
C SER A 77 -1.65 5.97 8.20
N THR A 78 -2.64 5.11 8.37
CA THR A 78 -2.68 4.07 9.41
C THR A 78 -2.87 2.68 8.79
N ASP A 79 -2.89 1.63 9.62
CA ASP A 79 -3.19 0.25 9.23
C ASP A 79 -2.41 -0.29 8.04
N TRP A 80 -1.13 0.08 7.97
CA TRP A 80 -0.24 -0.38 6.92
C TRP A 80 -0.10 -1.90 6.91
N ARG A 81 -0.33 -2.53 5.74
CA ARG A 81 -0.22 -3.97 5.55
C ARG A 81 0.47 -4.28 4.23
N LEU A 82 1.36 -5.26 4.30
CA LEU A 82 1.95 -5.88 3.13
C LEU A 82 1.57 -7.36 3.12
N SER A 83 1.05 -7.82 2.00
CA SER A 83 0.73 -9.22 1.75
C SER A 83 1.26 -9.64 0.40
N GLY A 84 1.59 -10.94 0.25
CA GLY A 84 2.12 -11.38 -1.01
C GLY A 84 2.16 -12.89 -1.14
N LYS A 85 2.68 -13.34 -2.28
CA LYS A 85 2.82 -14.75 -2.61
C LYS A 85 4.22 -15.06 -3.12
N ILE A 86 4.83 -16.09 -2.57
CA ILE A 86 6.03 -16.72 -3.09
C ILE A 86 5.63 -17.91 -3.94
N THR A 87 6.10 -17.94 -5.18
CA THR A 87 5.89 -19.07 -6.08
C THR A 87 7.23 -19.68 -6.43
N ILE A 88 7.40 -20.97 -6.13
CA ILE A 88 8.60 -21.74 -6.47
C ILE A 88 8.20 -22.77 -7.52
N THR A 89 8.88 -22.72 -8.66
CA THR A 89 8.63 -23.64 -9.78
C THR A 89 9.81 -24.60 -9.95
N ASN A 90 9.50 -25.88 -9.98
CA ASN A 90 10.47 -26.92 -10.38
C ASN A 90 10.24 -27.28 -11.85
N PRO A 91 11.13 -26.91 -12.77
CA PRO A 91 11.01 -27.25 -14.18
C PRO A 91 11.49 -28.66 -14.53
N ASN A 92 12.09 -29.39 -13.58
CA ASN A 92 12.54 -30.77 -13.83
C ASN A 92 11.33 -31.71 -13.78
N PRO A 93 10.97 -32.38 -14.89
CA PRO A 93 9.77 -33.23 -14.93
C PRO A 93 9.96 -34.55 -14.16
N ASP A 94 11.21 -34.99 -14.00
CA ASP A 94 11.55 -36.34 -13.54
C ASP A 94 11.95 -36.40 -12.06
N ARG A 95 12.26 -35.23 -11.46
CA ARG A 95 12.77 -35.17 -10.06
C ARG A 95 12.13 -34.04 -9.26
N ALA A 96 11.76 -34.36 -8.03
CA ALA A 96 11.37 -33.37 -7.06
C ALA A 96 12.55 -32.46 -6.68
N ALA A 97 12.26 -31.21 -6.38
CA ALA A 97 13.23 -30.28 -5.80
C ALA A 97 13.06 -30.27 -4.27
N ASP A 98 14.06 -30.78 -3.55
CA ASP A 98 14.05 -30.77 -2.09
C ASP A 98 14.46 -29.37 -1.60
N LEU A 99 13.53 -28.62 -1.06
CA LEU A 99 13.78 -27.32 -0.46
C LEU A 99 14.21 -27.48 0.98
N THR A 100 15.34 -26.87 1.34
CA THR A 100 15.86 -26.88 2.74
C THR A 100 15.40 -25.66 3.52
N ALA A 101 15.14 -24.52 2.85
CA ALA A 101 14.60 -23.30 3.43
C ALA A 101 13.89 -22.45 2.38
N VAL A 102 12.92 -21.67 2.84
CA VAL A 102 12.31 -20.55 2.12
C VAL A 102 12.21 -19.39 3.09
N GLU A 103 12.72 -18.24 2.72
CA GLU A 103 12.71 -17.03 3.52
C GLU A 103 12.09 -15.88 2.73
N ASP A 104 11.42 -14.97 3.44
CA ASP A 104 10.89 -13.72 2.93
C ASP A 104 11.52 -12.57 3.71
N THR A 105 12.16 -11.63 3.02
CA THR A 105 12.91 -10.55 3.64
C THR A 105 12.48 -9.21 3.05
N LEU A 106 12.00 -8.33 3.91
CA LEU A 106 11.73 -6.94 3.59
C LEU A 106 12.99 -6.11 3.77
N ASP A 107 13.29 -5.26 2.80
CA ASP A 107 14.29 -4.20 2.94
C ASP A 107 13.64 -3.01 3.67
N VAL A 108 13.90 -2.91 4.97
CA VAL A 108 13.27 -1.93 5.86
C VAL A 108 14.01 -0.59 5.88
N LEU A 109 14.77 -0.26 4.86
CA LEU A 109 15.43 1.04 4.73
C LEU A 109 14.45 2.15 4.26
N GLY A 110 13.22 2.12 4.78
CA GLY A 110 12.18 3.12 4.50
C GLY A 110 12.56 4.50 5.06
N ASP A 111 12.33 5.52 4.28
CA ASP A 111 12.56 6.94 4.60
C ASP A 111 11.42 7.57 5.46
N GLY A 112 10.51 6.74 5.98
CA GLY A 112 9.33 7.17 6.75
C GLY A 112 8.05 7.34 5.91
N SER A 113 8.16 7.42 4.59
CA SER A 113 6.99 7.48 3.67
C SER A 113 6.54 6.09 3.22
N ASN A 114 7.42 5.09 3.33
CA ASN A 114 7.13 3.68 3.09
C ASN A 114 7.66 2.82 4.26
N PRO A 115 6.81 2.37 5.17
CA PRO A 115 7.24 1.60 6.34
C PRO A 115 7.80 0.21 6.01
N PHE A 116 7.59 -0.29 4.78
CA PHE A 116 8.06 -1.62 4.35
C PHE A 116 9.32 -1.59 3.49
N GLY A 117 9.89 -0.40 3.19
CA GLY A 117 11.02 -0.28 2.27
C GLY A 117 10.61 -0.45 0.80
N GLU A 118 11.61 -0.54 -0.09
CA GLU A 118 11.37 -0.52 -1.54
C GLU A 118 11.35 -1.91 -2.19
N LEU A 119 11.88 -2.93 -1.51
CA LEU A 119 12.06 -4.26 -2.07
C LEU A 119 11.74 -5.36 -1.07
N ASN A 120 10.93 -6.33 -1.52
CA ASN A 120 10.72 -7.59 -0.83
C ASN A 120 11.38 -8.74 -1.59
N THR A 121 12.18 -9.54 -0.91
CA THR A 121 12.96 -10.63 -1.51
C THR A 121 12.56 -11.97 -0.91
N ALA A 122 12.10 -12.88 -1.75
CA ALA A 122 11.94 -14.28 -1.40
C ALA A 122 13.18 -15.08 -1.79
N THR A 123 13.72 -15.86 -0.88
CA THR A 123 14.88 -16.71 -1.11
C THR A 123 14.51 -18.16 -0.87
N ALA A 124 14.90 -19.04 -1.78
CA ALA A 124 14.76 -20.48 -1.60
C ALA A 124 16.11 -21.20 -1.76
N TRP A 125 16.34 -22.18 -0.93
CA TRP A 125 17.54 -23.05 -0.97
C TRP A 125 17.11 -24.46 -1.35
N ARG A 126 17.68 -24.99 -2.45
CA ARG A 126 17.48 -26.36 -2.91
C ARG A 126 18.65 -27.23 -2.50
N GLN A 127 18.39 -28.42 -1.95
CA GLN A 127 19.40 -29.44 -1.67
C GLN A 127 20.01 -29.96 -2.98
N ASN A 128 21.33 -30.00 -3.07
CA ASN A 128 22.07 -30.62 -4.16
C ASN A 128 22.45 -32.05 -3.82
N TYR A 129 22.54 -32.90 -4.82
CA TYR A 129 22.88 -34.32 -4.67
C TYR A 129 23.93 -34.77 -5.69
N ASN A 130 24.81 -35.67 -5.27
CA ASN A 130 25.52 -36.56 -6.17
C ASN A 130 24.71 -37.85 -6.34
N PHE A 131 24.50 -38.25 -7.58
CA PHE A 131 23.85 -39.51 -7.94
C PHE A 131 24.89 -40.48 -8.42
N ASP A 132 24.86 -41.71 -7.90
CA ASP A 132 25.71 -42.79 -8.37
C ASP A 132 25.09 -43.54 -9.56
N LYS A 133 25.84 -44.49 -10.16
CA LYS A 133 25.41 -45.29 -11.32
C LYS A 133 24.22 -46.22 -11.00
N ASP A 134 23.98 -46.52 -9.73
CA ASP A 134 22.92 -47.43 -9.28
C ASP A 134 21.69 -46.69 -8.76
N GLY A 135 21.66 -45.33 -8.90
CA GLY A 135 20.54 -44.47 -8.53
C GLY A 135 20.56 -44.00 -7.09
N GLY A 136 21.59 -44.35 -6.33
CA GLY A 136 21.79 -43.79 -4.97
C GLY A 136 22.09 -42.28 -5.03
N SER A 137 21.75 -41.54 -3.97
CA SER A 137 22.00 -40.12 -3.89
C SER A 137 22.62 -39.71 -2.55
N THR A 138 23.58 -38.79 -2.60
CA THR A 138 24.23 -38.23 -1.43
C THR A 138 24.14 -36.72 -1.45
N PRO A 139 23.62 -36.06 -0.38
CA PRO A 139 23.57 -34.60 -0.29
C PRO A 139 24.96 -33.98 -0.36
N THR A 140 25.11 -32.86 -1.10
CA THR A 140 26.42 -32.21 -1.32
C THR A 140 26.45 -30.73 -0.96
N GLY A 141 25.33 -30.13 -0.58
CA GLY A 141 25.20 -28.71 -0.29
C GLY A 141 23.89 -28.15 -0.83
N THR A 142 23.78 -26.84 -0.88
CA THR A 142 22.55 -26.16 -1.31
C THR A 142 22.82 -25.15 -2.42
N THR A 143 21.82 -24.92 -3.26
CA THR A 143 21.81 -23.83 -4.25
C THR A 143 20.72 -22.84 -3.89
N ARG A 144 21.10 -21.57 -3.78
CA ARG A 144 20.18 -20.43 -3.50
C ARG A 144 19.59 -19.88 -4.80
N ARG A 145 18.31 -19.49 -4.75
CA ARG A 145 17.61 -18.73 -5.77
C ARG A 145 16.74 -17.68 -5.10
N ASP A 146 16.71 -16.49 -5.72
CA ASP A 146 15.95 -15.35 -5.24
C ASP A 146 14.89 -14.95 -6.26
N GLY A 147 13.77 -14.44 -5.74
CA GLY A 147 12.72 -13.73 -6.47
C GLY A 147 12.42 -12.45 -5.74
N THR A 148 12.26 -11.34 -6.45
CA THR A 148 12.03 -10.03 -5.85
C THR A 148 10.71 -9.42 -6.32
N SER A 149 10.11 -8.59 -5.47
CA SER A 149 8.95 -7.78 -5.78
C SER A 149 9.22 -6.34 -5.30
N PRO A 150 9.05 -5.33 -6.16
CA PRO A 150 9.10 -3.95 -5.71
C PRO A 150 7.91 -3.65 -4.80
N VAL A 151 8.13 -2.85 -3.76
CA VAL A 151 7.11 -2.35 -2.82
C VAL A 151 7.00 -0.84 -3.01
N ASN A 152 5.92 -0.39 -3.66
CA ASN A 152 5.74 1.01 -4.01
C ASN A 152 4.43 1.53 -3.41
N VAL A 153 4.51 2.62 -2.63
CA VAL A 153 3.34 3.28 -2.03
C VAL A 153 2.35 3.76 -3.08
N ALA A 154 2.83 4.18 -4.25
CA ALA A 154 1.95 4.65 -5.34
C ALA A 154 1.03 3.55 -5.92
N ASP A 155 1.39 2.27 -5.73
CA ASP A 155 0.62 1.12 -6.18
C ASP A 155 -0.23 0.51 -5.05
N ALA A 156 -0.24 1.13 -3.87
CA ALA A 156 -0.97 0.62 -2.71
C ALA A 156 -2.49 0.74 -2.89
N ILE A 157 -3.20 -0.22 -2.33
CA ILE A 157 -4.66 -0.11 -2.16
C ILE A 157 -4.91 0.81 -0.97
N VAL A 158 -5.55 1.96 -1.23
CA VAL A 158 -5.87 2.94 -0.20
C VAL A 158 -7.35 2.81 0.17
N THR A 159 -7.61 2.70 1.46
CA THR A 159 -8.94 2.88 2.03
C THR A 159 -8.98 4.27 2.63
N ASP A 160 -9.76 5.17 2.02
CA ASP A 160 -9.94 6.52 2.48
C ASP A 160 -11.26 6.60 3.25
N THR A 161 -11.20 7.02 4.51
CA THR A 161 -12.35 7.11 5.40
C THR A 161 -12.59 8.57 5.77
N THR A 162 -13.85 9.00 5.69
CA THR A 162 -14.25 10.36 6.10
C THR A 162 -13.52 11.48 5.36
N SER A 163 -13.22 11.29 4.06
CA SER A 163 -12.56 12.30 3.20
C SER A 163 -13.40 13.55 2.96
N SER A 164 -14.64 13.58 3.45
CA SER A 164 -15.51 14.75 3.41
C SER A 164 -16.46 14.76 4.61
N VAL A 165 -16.88 15.97 4.99
CA VAL A 165 -17.86 16.17 6.06
C VAL A 165 -18.91 17.18 5.65
N ASP A 166 -20.14 16.99 6.15
CA ASP A 166 -21.19 17.98 6.06
C ASP A 166 -21.09 18.96 7.24
N VAL A 167 -21.25 20.24 6.96
CA VAL A 167 -21.23 21.31 7.97
C VAL A 167 -22.60 21.98 7.99
N THR A 168 -23.26 21.89 9.12
CA THR A 168 -24.53 22.57 9.36
C THR A 168 -24.31 23.86 10.17
N ASP A 169 -25.19 24.81 10.01
CA ASP A 169 -25.19 26.08 10.73
C ASP A 169 -26.60 26.41 11.18
N SER A 170 -26.73 26.78 12.47
CA SER A 170 -28.03 27.10 13.08
C SER A 170 -28.47 28.55 12.86
N ASN A 171 -27.89 29.26 11.90
CA ASN A 171 -28.13 30.69 11.70
C ASN A 171 -29.62 31.08 11.87
N PRO A 172 -29.96 31.86 12.88
CA PRO A 172 -31.36 32.17 13.19
C PRO A 172 -31.98 33.22 12.28
N VAL A 173 -31.19 33.98 11.53
CA VAL A 173 -31.66 35.19 10.83
C VAL A 173 -31.42 35.14 9.33
N GLY A 174 -30.92 34.02 8.77
CA GLY A 174 -30.64 34.36 7.58
C GLY A 174 -30.37 33.58 6.39
N ASN A 175 -29.49 33.87 5.61
CA ASN A 175 -29.20 33.46 4.27
C ASN A 175 -27.80 32.85 4.21
N ASN A 176 -27.59 31.81 4.99
CA ASN A 176 -26.43 30.98 4.75
C ASN A 176 -26.83 29.84 3.81
N ASP A 177 -25.95 29.45 2.92
CA ASP A 177 -26.18 28.34 1.99
C ASP A 177 -25.88 26.97 2.62
N ALA A 178 -25.90 26.88 3.99
CA ALA A 178 -25.72 25.63 4.70
C ALA A 178 -26.90 24.64 4.43
N PRO A 179 -26.68 23.33 4.40
CA PRO A 179 -25.41 22.66 4.73
C PRO A 179 -24.33 22.79 3.64
N TRP A 180 -23.09 22.90 4.09
CA TRP A 180 -21.91 22.92 3.21
C TRP A 180 -21.20 21.58 3.26
N VAL A 181 -20.37 21.27 2.24
CA VAL A 181 -19.49 20.11 2.21
C VAL A 181 -18.05 20.57 2.23
N ALA A 182 -17.26 20.06 3.20
CA ALA A 182 -15.83 20.25 3.27
C ALA A 182 -15.10 18.98 2.81
N ASN A 183 -14.12 19.15 1.90
CA ASN A 183 -13.22 18.10 1.38
C ASN A 183 -11.75 18.43 1.71
N GLY A 184 -11.50 19.23 2.73
CA GLY A 184 -10.21 19.76 3.16
C GLY A 184 -10.40 21.08 3.86
N ASP A 185 -9.30 21.77 4.15
CA ASP A 185 -9.31 23.11 4.75
C ASP A 185 -10.17 24.07 3.94
N THR A 186 -11.14 24.70 4.60
CA THR A 186 -12.04 25.63 3.93
C THR A 186 -12.70 26.59 4.93
N SER A 187 -13.37 27.63 4.42
CA SER A 187 -14.13 28.56 5.25
C SER A 187 -15.32 29.15 4.53
N TRP A 188 -16.35 29.52 5.30
CA TRP A 188 -17.53 30.23 4.80
C TRP A 188 -17.78 31.48 5.64
N THR A 189 -18.21 32.55 4.97
CA THR A 189 -18.56 33.82 5.59
C THR A 189 -19.96 34.24 5.17
N TYR A 190 -20.70 34.83 6.07
CA TYR A 190 -21.99 35.45 5.81
C TYR A 190 -22.24 36.58 6.81
N VAL A 191 -23.24 37.39 6.55
CA VAL A 191 -23.55 38.60 7.34
C VAL A 191 -25.02 38.55 7.74
N ASP A 192 -25.28 38.83 9.04
CA ASP A 192 -26.60 39.06 9.55
C ASP A 192 -26.72 40.52 9.97
N THR A 193 -27.90 41.12 9.73
CA THR A 193 -28.22 42.47 10.16
C THR A 193 -29.18 42.41 11.36
N PHE A 194 -28.84 43.08 12.44
CA PHE A 194 -29.61 43.13 13.68
C PHE A 194 -30.15 44.56 13.88
N GLY A 195 -31.43 44.66 14.26
CA GLY A 195 -32.09 45.93 14.55
C GLY A 195 -32.31 46.16 16.06
N CYS A 196 -31.93 47.34 16.58
CA CYS A 196 -32.25 47.71 17.96
C CYS A 196 -33.75 47.97 18.11
N GLY A 197 -34.39 47.20 19.00
CA GLY A 197 -35.83 47.20 19.21
C GLY A 197 -36.58 46.01 18.57
N THR A 198 -35.90 45.21 17.68
CA THR A 198 -36.44 43.99 17.12
C THR A 198 -35.62 42.76 17.47
N ASP A 199 -34.29 42.91 17.61
CA ASP A 199 -33.34 41.82 17.78
C ASP A 199 -32.48 42.03 19.03
N GLU A 200 -33.06 42.54 20.14
CA GLU A 200 -32.35 42.76 21.37
C GLU A 200 -32.01 41.44 22.08
N GLY A 201 -30.79 41.32 22.62
CA GLY A 201 -30.33 40.19 23.42
C GLY A 201 -29.20 39.38 22.78
N ASP A 202 -28.98 38.18 23.31
CA ASP A 202 -27.91 37.30 22.88
C ASP A 202 -28.36 36.44 21.69
N HIS A 203 -27.64 36.52 20.58
CA HIS A 203 -27.89 35.73 19.39
C HIS A 203 -26.82 34.64 19.27
N LYS A 204 -27.14 33.44 19.76
CA LYS A 204 -26.24 32.28 19.66
C LYS A 204 -26.38 31.61 18.30
N ASN A 205 -25.27 31.42 17.61
CA ASN A 205 -25.18 30.72 16.33
C ASN A 205 -24.16 29.60 16.44
N ILE A 206 -24.54 28.37 16.03
CA ILE A 206 -23.76 27.15 16.19
C ILE A 206 -23.52 26.56 14.81
N ALA A 207 -22.25 26.23 14.51
CA ALA A 207 -21.88 25.38 13.39
C ALA A 207 -21.46 24.00 13.91
N GLU A 208 -21.86 22.94 13.22
CA GLU A 208 -21.60 21.55 13.61
C GLU A 208 -21.12 20.74 12.39
N ILE A 209 -20.11 19.90 12.62
CA ILE A 209 -19.69 18.89 11.67
C ILE A 209 -20.54 17.63 11.87
N THR A 210 -21.11 17.11 10.78
CA THR A 210 -21.75 15.81 10.76
C THR A 210 -20.94 14.90 9.82
N GLN A 211 -20.37 13.85 10.35
CA GLN A 211 -19.71 12.83 9.53
C GLN A 211 -20.79 11.95 8.89
N THR A 212 -20.84 11.97 7.58
CA THR A 212 -21.57 10.96 6.79
C THR A 212 -20.57 9.87 6.43
N GLY A 213 -20.50 8.82 7.25
CA GLY A 213 -19.66 7.64 7.05
C GLY A 213 -20.24 6.68 6.03
#